data_82cfb81362b55d1cc70aca0d239c5df1
#
_entry.id   82cfb81362b55d1cc70aca0d239c5df1
#
_cell.length_a   1.000
_cell.length_b   1.000
_cell.length_c   1.000
_cell.angle_alpha   90.00
_cell.angle_beta   90.00
_cell.angle_gamma   90.00
#
_symmetry.space_group_name_H-M   'P 1'
#
loop_
_entity.id
_entity.type
_entity.pdbx_description
1 polymer ?
#
loop_
_entity_poly.entity_id
_entity_poly.type
_entity_poly.pdbx_seq_one_letter_code
_entity_poly.pdbx_strand_id
1 'polypeptide(L)'
;MISQDETYVTTTLDAAIGWCRKWSLFSYPFVTACCGMEFMAVSCSHYDTDRFGAALPRFTPRQSDLLWVVGTINHKQAPVLMRVYEQMADPKWVIAFGACAASGGFYDNYATVQGVDKLIPVDAYIPGCPPRPETVLDCLIKLQRDIHRGKNPILAGDDVTHTDLLARWAPRTS
;
A
#
# COMPACT_ATOMS: atom_id res chain seq x y z
N MET A 1 -17.04 -12.67 24.97
CA MET A 1 -17.84 -13.53 25.84
C MET A 1 -19.16 -13.73 25.13
N ILE A 2 -19.43 -14.91 24.58
CA ILE A 2 -20.68 -15.21 23.87
C ILE A 2 -21.60 -15.83 24.92
N SER A 3 -22.62 -15.09 25.30
CA SER A 3 -23.67 -15.62 26.15
C SER A 3 -24.59 -16.49 25.28
N GLN A 4 -24.78 -17.73 25.67
CA GLN A 4 -25.53 -18.73 24.87
C GLN A 4 -27.04 -18.53 24.84
N ASP A 5 -27.55 -17.55 25.55
CA ASP A 5 -28.98 -17.30 25.67
C ASP A 5 -29.50 -16.08 24.90
N GLU A 6 -28.62 -15.37 24.17
CA GLU A 6 -29.02 -14.19 23.41
C GLU A 6 -29.05 -14.47 21.92
N THR A 7 -30.16 -14.12 21.26
CA THR A 7 -30.37 -14.25 19.80
C THR A 7 -29.58 -13.24 18.98
N TYR A 8 -28.75 -12.39 19.60
CA TYR A 8 -27.93 -11.38 18.96
C TYR A 8 -26.50 -11.40 19.51
N VAL A 9 -25.55 -11.08 18.63
CA VAL A 9 -24.14 -10.96 18.99
C VAL A 9 -23.81 -9.48 19.08
N THR A 10 -23.41 -9.01 20.28
CA THR A 10 -22.89 -7.66 20.43
C THR A 10 -21.42 -7.60 20.09
N THR A 11 -21.04 -6.65 19.26
CA THR A 11 -19.64 -6.36 18.94
C THR A 11 -19.31 -4.90 19.24
N THR A 12 -18.05 -4.61 19.49
CA THR A 12 -17.61 -3.22 19.65
C THR A 12 -17.64 -2.50 18.29
N LEU A 13 -17.92 -1.21 18.30
CA LEU A 13 -17.95 -0.39 17.08
C LEU A 13 -16.60 -0.47 16.32
N ASP A 14 -15.51 -0.45 17.06
CA ASP A 14 -14.16 -0.54 16.47
C ASP A 14 -13.90 -1.87 15.74
N ALA A 15 -14.40 -2.97 16.31
CA ALA A 15 -14.29 -4.28 15.66
C ALA A 15 -15.12 -4.34 14.38
N ALA A 16 -16.33 -3.74 14.38
CA ALA A 16 -17.18 -3.66 13.20
C ALA A 16 -16.52 -2.79 12.09
N ILE A 17 -15.99 -1.63 12.44
CA ILE A 17 -15.29 -0.74 11.52
C ILE A 17 -14.03 -1.43 10.98
N GLY A 18 -13.24 -2.10 11.83
CA GLY A 18 -12.06 -2.84 11.41
C GLY A 18 -12.39 -3.98 10.44
N TRP A 19 -13.50 -4.68 10.67
CA TRP A 19 -13.98 -5.71 9.74
C TRP A 19 -14.41 -5.13 8.40
N CYS A 20 -15.14 -4.02 8.38
CA CYS A 20 -15.55 -3.33 7.16
C CYS A 20 -14.33 -2.86 6.35
N ARG A 21 -13.37 -2.20 6.98
CA ARG A 21 -12.13 -1.72 6.34
C ARG A 21 -11.30 -2.84 5.76
N LYS A 22 -11.21 -3.97 6.46
CA LYS A 22 -10.48 -5.15 6.00
C LYS A 22 -10.98 -5.68 4.66
N TRP A 23 -12.28 -5.67 4.43
CA TRP A 23 -12.92 -6.25 3.24
C TRP A 23 -13.32 -5.23 2.19
N SER A 24 -12.94 -3.97 2.35
CA SER A 24 -13.33 -2.85 1.49
C SER A 24 -12.12 -1.99 1.16
N LEU A 25 -11.07 -2.60 0.62
CA LEU A 25 -9.85 -1.90 0.21
C LEU A 25 -9.95 -1.45 -1.24
N PHE A 26 -9.86 -0.15 -1.49
CA PHE A 26 -9.81 0.44 -2.82
C PHE A 26 -8.37 0.69 -3.24
N SER A 27 -7.91 -0.07 -4.20
CA SER A 27 -6.52 -0.05 -4.67
C SER A 27 -6.24 1.12 -5.61
N TYR A 28 -5.19 1.89 -5.35
CA TYR A 28 -4.58 2.81 -6.30
C TYR A 28 -3.26 2.21 -6.81
N PRO A 29 -3.20 1.71 -8.05
CA PRO A 29 -1.98 1.16 -8.61
C PRO A 29 -1.10 2.25 -9.23
N PHE A 30 0.03 2.55 -8.59
CA PHE A 30 1.09 3.36 -9.18
C PHE A 30 2.11 2.45 -9.85
N VAL A 31 1.86 2.13 -11.13
CA VAL A 31 2.59 1.10 -11.87
C VAL A 31 3.61 1.75 -12.81
N THR A 32 4.89 1.35 -12.72
CA THR A 32 5.98 2.01 -13.42
C THR A 32 6.95 1.10 -14.18
N ALA A 33 6.99 -0.20 -13.90
CA ALA A 33 8.01 -1.11 -14.46
C ALA A 33 7.48 -2.53 -14.65
N CYS A 34 8.39 -3.50 -14.84
CA CYS A 34 8.06 -4.90 -15.10
C CYS A 34 7.21 -5.57 -14.01
N CYS A 35 7.28 -5.13 -12.76
CA CYS A 35 6.38 -5.58 -11.70
C CYS A 35 4.90 -5.29 -12.01
N GLY A 36 4.62 -4.33 -12.91
CA GLY A 36 3.27 -4.03 -13.37
C GLY A 36 2.63 -5.20 -14.11
N MET A 37 3.39 -5.98 -14.86
CA MET A 37 2.88 -7.17 -15.54
C MET A 37 2.46 -8.23 -14.51
N GLU A 38 3.23 -8.40 -13.46
CA GLU A 38 2.90 -9.32 -12.36
C GLU A 38 1.70 -8.81 -11.55
N PHE A 39 1.61 -7.50 -11.31
CA PHE A 39 0.44 -6.89 -10.69
C PHE A 39 -0.85 -7.15 -11.52
N MET A 40 -0.75 -7.06 -12.84
CA MET A 40 -1.88 -7.42 -13.73
C MET A 40 -2.19 -8.92 -13.64
N ALA A 41 -1.19 -9.80 -13.55
CA ALA A 41 -1.39 -11.22 -13.39
C ALA A 41 -2.10 -11.57 -12.07
N VAL A 42 -1.78 -10.87 -10.98
CA VAL A 42 -2.47 -11.01 -9.68
C VAL A 42 -3.92 -10.57 -9.77
N SER A 43 -4.23 -9.58 -10.60
CA SER A 43 -5.58 -9.06 -10.80
C SER A 43 -6.40 -9.89 -11.79
N CYS A 44 -5.77 -10.91 -12.45
CA CYS A 44 -6.46 -11.79 -13.39
C CYS A 44 -7.26 -12.89 -12.66
N SER A 45 -8.17 -13.53 -13.39
CA SER A 45 -9.13 -14.51 -12.89
C SER A 45 -8.54 -15.71 -12.13
N HIS A 46 -7.26 -16.04 -12.38
CA HIS A 46 -6.61 -17.17 -11.70
C HIS A 46 -6.33 -16.88 -10.22
N TYR A 47 -5.85 -15.66 -9.91
CA TYR A 47 -5.49 -15.27 -8.55
C TYR A 47 -6.55 -14.39 -7.90
N ASP A 48 -7.07 -13.45 -8.63
CA ASP A 48 -8.21 -12.58 -8.34
C ASP A 48 -8.22 -11.96 -6.93
N THR A 49 -7.78 -10.72 -6.84
CA THR A 49 -7.77 -9.95 -5.60
C THR A 49 -9.17 -9.56 -5.11
N ASP A 50 -10.22 -9.73 -5.94
CA ASP A 50 -11.63 -9.49 -5.57
C ASP A 50 -12.06 -10.39 -4.41
N ARG A 51 -11.56 -11.61 -4.36
CA ARG A 51 -11.86 -12.57 -3.28
C ARG A 51 -11.44 -12.05 -1.91
N PHE A 52 -10.50 -11.12 -1.89
CA PHE A 52 -9.97 -10.50 -0.67
C PHE A 52 -10.50 -9.08 -0.45
N GLY A 53 -11.46 -8.62 -1.26
CA GLY A 53 -12.05 -7.30 -1.15
C GLY A 53 -11.08 -6.15 -1.51
N ALA A 54 -10.11 -6.41 -2.39
CA ALA A 54 -9.08 -5.43 -2.78
C ALA A 54 -8.91 -5.30 -4.31
N ALA A 55 -9.93 -5.62 -5.07
CA ALA A 55 -9.81 -5.77 -6.51
C ALA A 55 -10.03 -4.51 -7.31
N LEU A 56 -10.90 -3.63 -6.88
CA LEU A 56 -11.34 -2.53 -7.73
C LEU A 56 -10.28 -1.41 -7.76
N PRO A 57 -9.46 -1.32 -8.83
CA PRO A 57 -8.49 -0.24 -8.95
C PRO A 57 -9.22 1.09 -9.13
N ARG A 58 -8.91 2.05 -8.27
CA ARG A 58 -9.38 3.42 -8.37
C ARG A 58 -8.21 4.31 -8.76
N PHE A 59 -8.26 4.88 -9.97
CA PHE A 59 -7.24 5.82 -10.45
C PHE A 59 -7.43 7.25 -9.93
N THR A 60 -8.28 7.41 -8.93
CA THR A 60 -8.51 8.66 -8.24
C THR A 60 -8.00 8.53 -6.81
N PRO A 61 -6.93 9.24 -6.41
CA PRO A 61 -6.34 9.09 -5.07
C PRO A 61 -7.34 9.34 -3.94
N ARG A 62 -8.27 10.25 -4.14
CA ARG A 62 -9.30 10.63 -3.13
C ARG A 62 -10.33 9.53 -2.86
N GLN A 63 -10.40 8.50 -3.71
CA GLN A 63 -11.33 7.38 -3.58
C GLN A 63 -10.60 6.06 -3.29
N SER A 64 -9.32 6.13 -2.95
CA SER A 64 -8.46 4.96 -2.73
C SER A 64 -7.88 4.98 -1.34
N ASP A 65 -7.82 3.79 -0.73
CA ASP A 65 -7.31 3.59 0.62
C ASP A 65 -5.95 2.88 0.61
N LEU A 66 -5.67 2.11 -0.45
CA LEU A 66 -4.48 1.29 -0.57
C LEU A 66 -3.65 1.72 -1.78
N LEU A 67 -2.46 2.26 -1.52
CA LEU A 67 -1.49 2.64 -2.55
C LEU A 67 -0.54 1.48 -2.84
N TRP A 68 -0.57 0.99 -4.06
CA TRP A 68 0.40 0.04 -4.57
C TRP A 68 1.51 0.78 -5.31
N VAL A 69 2.72 0.79 -4.78
CA VAL A 69 3.89 1.31 -5.47
C VAL A 69 4.59 0.16 -6.16
N VAL A 70 4.35 0.03 -7.47
CA VAL A 70 4.72 -1.15 -8.25
C VAL A 70 5.88 -0.82 -9.19
N GLY A 71 7.06 -1.31 -8.83
CA GLY A 71 8.26 -1.19 -9.66
C GLY A 71 9.18 -0.02 -9.32
N THR A 72 9.97 0.42 -10.29
CA THR A 72 11.02 1.43 -10.11
C THR A 72 10.47 2.84 -10.11
N ILE A 73 10.88 3.66 -9.15
CA ILE A 73 10.54 5.08 -9.08
C ILE A 73 11.75 5.92 -9.49
N ASN A 74 11.55 6.79 -10.46
CA ASN A 74 12.55 7.76 -10.90
C ASN A 74 12.42 9.07 -10.13
N HIS A 75 13.49 9.86 -10.06
CA HIS A 75 13.45 11.18 -9.43
C HIS A 75 12.40 12.12 -10.04
N LYS A 76 12.08 11.97 -11.33
CA LYS A 76 10.97 12.73 -11.97
C LYS A 76 9.59 12.27 -11.52
N GLN A 77 9.43 11.00 -11.14
CA GLN A 77 8.16 10.44 -10.68
C GLN A 77 7.95 10.63 -9.17
N ALA A 78 9.03 10.81 -8.41
CA ALA A 78 8.99 10.99 -6.97
C ALA A 78 8.01 12.10 -6.52
N PRO A 79 8.04 13.33 -7.06
CA PRO A 79 7.09 14.38 -6.68
C PRO A 79 5.65 14.06 -7.06
N VAL A 80 5.44 13.27 -8.13
CA VAL A 80 4.09 12.82 -8.52
C VAL A 80 3.56 11.81 -7.50
N LEU A 81 4.39 10.84 -7.12
CA LEU A 81 4.02 9.84 -6.10
C LEU A 81 3.66 10.49 -4.76
N MET A 82 4.45 11.48 -4.33
CA MET A 82 4.18 12.24 -3.11
C MET A 82 2.84 12.97 -3.16
N ARG A 83 2.53 13.64 -4.28
CA ARG A 83 1.23 14.31 -4.47
C ARG A 83 0.06 13.33 -4.48
N VAL A 84 0.24 12.15 -5.07
CA VAL A 84 -0.78 11.08 -5.03
C VAL A 84 -1.03 10.66 -3.58
N TYR A 85 0.03 10.41 -2.81
CA TYR A 85 -0.05 10.04 -1.41
C TYR A 85 -0.76 11.09 -0.55
N GLU A 86 -0.46 12.37 -0.75
CA GLU A 86 -1.08 13.50 -0.05
C GLU A 86 -2.58 13.63 -0.35
N GLN A 87 -2.99 13.30 -1.57
CA GLN A 87 -4.40 13.38 -2.00
C GLN A 87 -5.25 12.21 -1.50
N MET A 88 -4.65 11.15 -1.00
CA MET A 88 -5.37 10.03 -0.43
C MET A 88 -5.95 10.39 0.93
N ALA A 89 -7.19 9.97 1.18
CA ALA A 89 -7.86 10.16 2.46
C ALA A 89 -7.30 9.22 3.54
N ASP A 90 -7.32 9.63 4.78
CA ASP A 90 -6.98 8.78 5.91
C ASP A 90 -8.21 7.94 6.36
N PRO A 91 -8.03 6.69 6.77
CA PRO A 91 -6.77 5.92 6.87
C PRO A 91 -6.31 5.39 5.51
N LYS A 92 -5.01 5.43 5.24
CA LYS A 92 -4.38 4.96 3.99
C LYS A 92 -3.22 4.02 4.29
N TRP A 93 -2.98 3.09 3.39
CA TRP A 93 -1.92 2.09 3.48
C TRP A 93 -1.07 2.10 2.23
N VAL A 94 0.20 1.80 2.38
CA VAL A 94 1.18 1.80 1.29
C VAL A 94 1.88 0.46 1.22
N ILE A 95 1.87 -0.16 0.06
CA ILE A 95 2.61 -1.39 -0.23
C ILE A 95 3.71 -1.11 -1.25
N ALA A 96 4.95 -1.39 -0.88
CA ALA A 96 6.08 -1.40 -1.79
C ALA A 96 6.17 -2.77 -2.49
N PHE A 97 5.89 -2.78 -3.80
CA PHE A 97 5.82 -3.99 -4.61
C PHE A 97 7.11 -4.21 -5.38
N GLY A 98 7.83 -5.25 -5.01
CA GLY A 98 9.06 -5.69 -5.64
C GLY A 98 10.33 -5.02 -5.11
N ALA A 99 11.48 -5.56 -5.47
CA ALA A 99 12.78 -5.11 -5.01
C ALA A 99 13.09 -3.65 -5.38
N CYS A 100 12.63 -3.20 -6.54
CA CYS A 100 12.87 -1.83 -6.99
C CYS A 100 12.15 -0.79 -6.11
N ALA A 101 10.91 -1.04 -5.72
CA ALA A 101 10.19 -0.17 -4.80
C ALA A 101 10.74 -0.26 -3.37
N ALA A 102 11.16 -1.46 -2.94
CA ALA A 102 11.67 -1.68 -1.58
C ALA A 102 13.04 -1.04 -1.34
N SER A 103 13.98 -1.21 -2.26
CA SER A 103 15.39 -0.82 -2.04
C SER A 103 16.09 -0.23 -3.29
N GLY A 104 15.35 -0.03 -4.39
CA GLY A 104 15.94 0.32 -5.69
C GLY A 104 16.36 -0.90 -6.52
N GLY A 105 16.38 -2.11 -5.90
CA GLY A 105 16.81 -3.33 -6.56
C GLY A 105 18.28 -3.27 -6.97
N PHE A 106 18.56 -3.72 -8.19
CA PHE A 106 19.92 -3.65 -8.76
C PHE A 106 20.17 -2.36 -9.58
N TYR A 107 19.19 -1.46 -9.66
CA TYR A 107 19.32 -0.18 -10.34
C TYR A 107 19.89 0.88 -9.40
N ASP A 108 21.19 0.83 -9.16
CA ASP A 108 21.88 1.89 -8.42
C ASP A 108 22.45 2.92 -9.40
N ASN A 109 21.65 3.92 -9.73
CA ASN A 109 22.03 4.98 -10.64
C ASN A 109 21.44 6.34 -10.21
N TYR A 110 21.90 7.40 -10.87
CA TYR A 110 21.48 8.78 -10.56
C TYR A 110 20.02 9.10 -10.90
N ALA A 111 19.34 8.26 -11.65
CA ALA A 111 17.97 8.52 -12.11
C ALA A 111 16.90 7.88 -11.23
N THR A 112 17.26 6.83 -10.47
CA THR A 112 16.32 6.05 -9.68
C THR A 112 16.41 6.33 -8.18
N VAL A 113 15.26 6.30 -7.52
CA VAL A 113 15.18 6.43 -6.06
C VAL A 113 15.45 5.07 -5.43
N GLN A 114 16.37 5.03 -4.49
CA GLN A 114 16.78 3.82 -3.79
C GLN A 114 15.91 3.56 -2.57
N GLY A 115 14.69 3.02 -2.83
CA GLY A 115 13.68 2.75 -1.82
C GLY A 115 12.61 3.84 -1.73
N VAL A 116 11.35 3.42 -1.78
CA VAL A 116 10.20 4.34 -1.72
C VAL A 116 9.95 4.85 -0.30
N ASP A 117 10.46 4.15 0.71
CA ASP A 117 10.45 4.53 2.13
C ASP A 117 11.15 5.87 2.41
N LYS A 118 12.04 6.30 1.52
CA LYS A 118 12.66 7.62 1.60
C LYS A 118 11.73 8.77 1.20
N LEU A 119 10.67 8.45 0.47
CA LEU A 119 9.70 9.42 -0.04
C LEU A 119 8.43 9.45 0.81
N ILE A 120 7.85 8.28 1.05
CA ILE A 120 6.57 8.10 1.74
C ILE A 120 6.68 6.94 2.74
N PRO A 121 5.92 6.94 3.84
CA PRO A 121 5.88 5.82 4.76
C PRO A 121 5.32 4.58 4.07
N VAL A 122 5.88 3.41 4.38
CA VAL A 122 5.51 2.12 3.79
C VAL A 122 5.06 1.16 4.88
N ASP A 123 3.87 0.58 4.72
CA ASP A 123 3.29 -0.35 5.68
C ASP A 123 3.71 -1.80 5.43
N ALA A 124 3.87 -2.17 4.17
CA ALA A 124 4.24 -3.53 3.82
C ALA A 124 5.17 -3.58 2.59
N TYR A 125 6.06 -4.56 2.61
CA TYR A 125 7.01 -4.82 1.53
C TYR A 125 6.76 -6.20 0.93
N ILE A 126 6.74 -6.27 -0.40
CA ILE A 126 6.63 -7.53 -1.13
C ILE A 126 7.97 -7.81 -1.83
N PRO A 127 8.76 -8.76 -1.34
CA PRO A 127 10.04 -9.09 -1.93
C PRO A 127 9.87 -9.86 -3.24
N GLY A 128 10.74 -9.59 -4.22
CA GLY A 128 10.79 -10.28 -5.49
C GLY A 128 11.16 -9.36 -6.64
N CYS A 129 11.55 -9.95 -7.79
CA CYS A 129 11.92 -9.17 -8.99
C CYS A 129 11.52 -9.94 -10.27
N PRO A 130 10.22 -9.95 -10.62
CA PRO A 130 9.03 -9.57 -9.84
C PRO A 130 8.68 -10.59 -8.74
N PRO A 131 7.89 -10.22 -7.74
CA PRO A 131 7.36 -11.15 -6.76
C PRO A 131 6.29 -12.04 -7.37
N ARG A 132 6.18 -13.28 -6.89
CA ARG A 132 5.13 -14.19 -7.32
C ARG A 132 3.75 -13.74 -6.81
N PRO A 133 2.66 -14.02 -7.56
CA PRO A 133 1.30 -13.68 -7.16
C PRO A 133 0.91 -14.18 -5.76
N GLU A 134 1.36 -15.36 -5.39
CA GLU A 134 1.08 -15.92 -4.06
C GLU A 134 1.69 -15.09 -2.95
N THR A 135 2.89 -14.56 -3.17
CA THR A 135 3.57 -13.67 -2.20
C THR A 135 2.80 -12.35 -2.05
N VAL A 136 2.23 -11.85 -3.15
CA VAL A 136 1.41 -10.64 -3.13
C VAL A 136 0.14 -10.85 -2.33
N LEU A 137 -0.56 -11.95 -2.55
CA LEU A 137 -1.76 -12.31 -1.80
C LEU A 137 -1.47 -12.55 -0.32
N ASP A 138 -0.35 -13.21 0.02
CA ASP A 138 0.06 -13.40 1.42
C ASP A 138 0.33 -12.07 2.12
N CYS A 139 0.98 -11.13 1.45
CA CYS A 139 1.20 -9.78 1.97
C CYS A 139 -0.13 -9.05 2.19
N LEU A 140 -1.05 -9.10 1.24
CA LEU A 140 -2.37 -8.51 1.34
C LEU A 140 -3.15 -9.07 2.54
N ILE A 141 -3.15 -10.39 2.72
CA ILE A 141 -3.81 -11.05 3.86
C ILE A 141 -3.18 -10.62 5.20
N LYS A 142 -1.86 -10.47 5.25
CA LYS A 142 -1.17 -9.97 6.45
C LYS A 142 -1.57 -8.53 6.77
N LEU A 143 -1.57 -7.65 5.77
CA LEU A 143 -2.02 -6.28 5.93
C LEU A 143 -3.47 -6.21 6.42
N GLN A 144 -4.37 -7.01 5.85
CA GLN A 144 -5.76 -7.09 6.27
C GLN A 144 -5.94 -7.54 7.73
N ARG A 145 -5.07 -8.43 8.22
CA ARG A 145 -5.08 -8.83 9.64
C ARG A 145 -4.65 -7.69 10.54
N ASP A 146 -3.67 -6.91 10.12
CA ASP A 146 -3.20 -5.76 10.88
C ASP A 146 -4.23 -4.63 10.90
N ILE A 147 -4.91 -4.37 9.79
CA ILE A 147 -6.06 -3.45 9.71
C ILE A 147 -7.18 -3.87 10.69
N HIS A 148 -7.53 -5.16 10.70
CA HIS A 148 -8.57 -5.66 11.61
C HIS A 148 -8.20 -5.53 13.09
N ARG A 149 -6.91 -5.61 13.42
CA ARG A 149 -6.39 -5.43 14.80
C ARG A 149 -6.30 -3.96 15.22
N GLY A 150 -6.68 -3.04 14.36
CA GLY A 150 -6.57 -1.60 14.62
C GLY A 150 -5.14 -1.08 14.58
N LYS A 151 -4.19 -1.86 14.09
CA LYS A 151 -2.87 -1.36 13.76
C LYS A 151 -2.98 -0.52 12.48
N ASN A 152 -3.19 0.76 12.66
CA ASN A 152 -2.89 1.75 11.63
C ASN A 152 -1.43 2.17 11.86
N PRO A 153 -0.45 1.64 11.11
CA PRO A 153 0.96 1.98 11.33
C PRO A 153 1.22 3.48 11.14
N ILE A 154 0.43 4.12 10.29
CA ILE A 154 0.54 5.56 10.01
C ILE A 154 -0.05 6.42 11.14
N LEU A 155 -1.05 5.94 11.90
CA LEU A 155 -1.59 6.65 13.06
C LEU A 155 -0.74 6.46 14.34
N ALA A 156 0.25 5.59 14.29
CA ALA A 156 1.08 5.29 15.45
C ALA A 156 2.18 6.33 15.73
N GLY A 157 2.22 7.45 15.03
CA GLY A 157 3.09 8.49 15.51
C GLY A 157 3.61 9.57 14.57
N ASP A 158 3.44 9.46 13.26
CA ASP A 158 3.99 10.49 12.39
C ASP A 158 2.92 11.03 11.43
N ASP A 159 2.32 12.16 11.82
CA ASP A 159 1.69 13.06 10.86
C ASP A 159 2.78 13.58 9.92
N VAL A 160 3.09 12.80 8.89
CA VAL A 160 4.07 13.18 7.88
C VAL A 160 3.47 14.33 7.07
N THR A 161 3.87 15.54 7.42
CA THR A 161 3.38 16.75 6.74
C THR A 161 4.03 16.89 5.35
N HIS A 162 3.37 17.64 4.48
CA HIS A 162 3.89 17.97 3.14
C HIS A 162 5.33 18.54 3.20
N THR A 163 5.62 19.34 4.22
CA THR A 163 6.95 19.92 4.45
C THR A 163 8.00 18.84 4.77
N ASP A 164 7.62 17.79 5.51
CA ASP A 164 8.54 16.71 5.87
C ASP A 164 8.83 15.82 4.64
N LEU A 165 7.82 15.58 3.79
CA LEU A 165 8.01 14.86 2.53
C LEU A 165 8.93 15.62 1.59
N LEU A 166 8.74 16.94 1.45
CA LEU A 166 9.60 17.78 0.63
C LEU A 166 11.03 17.85 1.19
N ALA A 167 11.21 17.91 2.50
CA ALA A 167 12.53 17.88 3.13
C ALA A 167 13.27 16.54 2.90
N ARG A 168 12.55 15.42 2.91
CA ARG A 168 13.11 14.10 2.58
C ARG A 168 13.56 14.03 1.11
N TRP A 169 12.88 14.75 0.23
CA TRP A 169 13.15 14.72 -1.22
C TRP A 169 14.10 15.81 -1.69
N ALA A 170 14.70 16.62 -0.85
CA ALA A 170 15.64 17.66 -1.29
C ALA A 170 16.64 17.08 -2.31
N PRO A 171 16.67 17.55 -3.59
CA PRO A 171 17.58 17.05 -4.58
C PRO A 171 19.00 17.27 -4.06
N ARG A 172 19.83 16.24 -4.14
CA ARG A 172 21.26 16.41 -3.84
C ARG A 172 21.80 17.42 -4.85
N THR A 173 21.92 18.66 -4.42
CA THR A 173 22.72 19.66 -5.14
C THR A 173 24.18 19.26 -4.97
N SER A 174 24.68 18.53 -5.94
CA SER A 174 26.13 18.27 -6.09
C SER A 174 26.77 19.47 -6.73
#